data_a7feb771294fdfb7b826cf8ced2a33bc
#
_entry.id   a7feb771294fdfb7b826cf8ced2a33bc
#
_cell.length_a   1.000
_cell.length_b   1.000
_cell.length_c   1.000
_cell.angle_alpha   90.00
_cell.angle_beta   90.00
_cell.angle_gamma   90.00
#
_symmetry.space_group_name_H-M   'P 1'
#
loop_
_entity.id
_entity.type
_entity.pdbx_description
1 polymer ?
#
loop_
_entity_poly.entity_id
_entity_poly.type
_entity_poly.pdbx_seq_one_letter_code
_entity_poly.pdbx_strand_id
1 'polypeptide(L)'
;MSLASMGKGSCEIYRLDPERPDRRAIERAAEVLRRGGLVAFPTETVYGLGADALNPRAAARIFEVKGRPPDNPLIVHVSSLEMARTVAEIPGKALRLVEKLWPGPLTLVLPRKPVVPDIVTAGLETVAVRMPAHKVALELVKAAGRPVAAPSANPSGRPSPTSGEHVIRDLDCMVDVILDAGETYFGVESTIIDLTRTPPVLLRPGPIPVEVLERLLEEKILVPPEARGLRAADRPLAPGMKYRHYAPDTPLILVDTSPGAVERIVEAAVREVARARGLRVALVGPDELVDVVALLLRLRGVEPAAIFRLGPLADTTVAARRLFKTLRRIDELGNIDVAIVLPFPERGIGLAVMNRLRKAASRRVGA
;
A
#
# COMPACT_ATOMS: atom_id res chain seq x y z
N MET A 1 16.29 23.98 -12.70
CA MET A 1 17.17 23.09 -13.47
C MET A 1 16.29 22.10 -14.20
N SER A 2 16.30 22.17 -15.53
CA SER A 2 15.49 21.38 -16.46
C SER A 2 15.81 19.90 -16.30
N LEU A 3 14.77 19.07 -16.11
CA LEU A 3 14.85 17.62 -16.23
C LEU A 3 15.19 17.30 -17.68
N ALA A 4 16.45 16.90 -17.90
CA ALA A 4 16.89 16.36 -19.18
C ALA A 4 15.99 15.15 -19.52
N SER A 5 15.44 15.11 -20.72
CA SER A 5 14.68 14.00 -21.29
C SER A 5 15.55 12.75 -21.26
N MET A 6 15.32 11.88 -20.27
CA MET A 6 15.76 10.49 -20.38
C MET A 6 14.97 9.90 -21.55
N GLY A 7 15.66 9.44 -22.58
CA GLY A 7 15.05 8.82 -23.75
C GLY A 7 14.13 7.70 -23.31
N LYS A 8 12.93 7.62 -23.92
CA LYS A 8 11.97 6.52 -23.72
C LYS A 8 12.66 5.20 -24.11
N GLY A 9 13.26 4.53 -23.11
CA GLY A 9 13.75 3.17 -23.25
C GLY A 9 12.55 2.26 -23.47
N SER A 10 12.71 1.24 -24.30
CA SER A 10 11.69 0.18 -24.43
C SER A 10 11.69 -0.65 -23.16
N CYS A 11 10.63 -0.59 -22.34
CA CYS A 11 10.45 -1.55 -21.25
C CYS A 11 9.87 -2.85 -21.78
N GLU A 12 10.27 -3.96 -21.18
CA GLU A 12 9.71 -5.27 -21.48
C GLU A 12 8.50 -5.53 -20.61
N ILE A 13 7.35 -5.84 -21.20
CA ILE A 13 6.12 -6.15 -20.46
C ILE A 13 5.77 -7.61 -20.71
N TYR A 14 5.72 -8.41 -19.63
CA TYR A 14 5.33 -9.81 -19.65
C TYR A 14 4.00 -10.01 -18.95
N ARG A 15 2.99 -10.50 -19.68
CA ARG A 15 1.71 -10.95 -19.10
C ARG A 15 1.85 -12.39 -18.66
N LEU A 16 1.63 -12.64 -17.39
CA LEU A 16 1.90 -13.92 -16.72
C LEU A 16 0.62 -14.51 -16.13
N ASP A 17 0.54 -15.83 -16.17
CA ASP A 17 -0.37 -16.56 -15.31
C ASP A 17 0.16 -16.48 -13.86
N PRO A 18 -0.63 -16.01 -12.88
CA PRO A 18 -0.20 -15.86 -11.49
C PRO A 18 0.17 -17.20 -10.84
N GLU A 19 -0.46 -18.33 -11.28
CA GLU A 19 -0.23 -19.66 -10.73
C GLU A 19 0.84 -20.44 -11.49
N ARG A 20 1.10 -20.09 -12.75
CA ARG A 20 2.08 -20.76 -13.62
C ARG A 20 2.88 -19.73 -14.43
N PRO A 21 3.69 -18.89 -13.72
CA PRO A 21 4.45 -17.85 -14.40
C PRO A 21 5.45 -18.45 -15.39
N ASP A 22 5.58 -17.80 -16.55
CA ASP A 22 6.57 -18.19 -17.56
C ASP A 22 7.98 -18.05 -17.00
N ARG A 23 8.71 -19.17 -16.97
CA ARG A 23 10.07 -19.22 -16.42
C ARG A 23 11.04 -18.31 -17.17
N ARG A 24 10.90 -18.13 -18.47
CA ARG A 24 11.78 -17.28 -19.28
C ARG A 24 11.59 -15.82 -18.90
N ALA A 25 10.35 -15.39 -18.70
CA ALA A 25 10.06 -14.03 -18.24
C ALA A 25 10.61 -13.77 -16.83
N ILE A 26 10.47 -14.74 -15.92
CA ILE A 26 11.05 -14.65 -14.56
C ILE A 26 12.59 -14.56 -14.62
N GLU A 27 13.27 -15.42 -15.37
CA GLU A 27 14.73 -15.39 -15.51
C GLU A 27 15.22 -14.09 -16.15
N ARG A 28 14.50 -13.57 -17.16
CA ARG A 28 14.81 -12.29 -17.77
C ARG A 28 14.69 -11.13 -16.78
N ALA A 29 13.63 -11.08 -16.01
CA ALA A 29 13.44 -10.08 -14.95
C ALA A 29 14.51 -10.21 -13.85
N ALA A 30 14.84 -11.44 -13.45
CA ALA A 30 15.90 -11.71 -12.48
C ALA A 30 17.28 -11.25 -12.98
N GLU A 31 17.59 -11.44 -14.26
CA GLU A 31 18.82 -10.93 -14.87
C GLU A 31 18.88 -9.40 -14.80
N VAL A 32 17.76 -8.71 -15.08
CA VAL A 32 17.65 -7.26 -14.97
C VAL A 32 17.97 -6.80 -13.55
N LEU A 33 17.38 -7.44 -12.52
CA LEU A 33 17.68 -7.12 -11.11
C LEU A 33 19.18 -7.32 -10.80
N ARG A 34 19.79 -8.44 -11.23
CA ARG A 34 21.22 -8.70 -11.01
C ARG A 34 22.15 -7.66 -11.65
N ARG A 35 21.72 -7.07 -12.76
CA ARG A 35 22.45 -5.99 -13.45
C ARG A 35 22.19 -4.59 -12.88
N GLY A 36 21.39 -4.47 -11.81
CA GLY A 36 21.04 -3.19 -11.18
C GLY A 36 19.89 -2.47 -11.88
N GLY A 37 19.10 -3.18 -12.69
CA GLY A 37 17.87 -2.65 -13.30
C GLY A 37 16.67 -2.66 -12.35
N LEU A 38 15.54 -2.14 -12.83
CA LEU A 38 14.28 -2.03 -12.12
C LEU A 38 13.23 -2.96 -12.71
N VAL A 39 12.56 -3.71 -11.84
CA VAL A 39 11.47 -4.62 -12.21
C VAL A 39 10.21 -4.28 -11.41
N ALA A 40 9.12 -4.00 -12.10
CA ALA A 40 7.81 -3.95 -11.45
C ALA A 40 7.18 -5.34 -11.44
N PHE A 41 6.68 -5.78 -10.29
CA PHE A 41 6.16 -7.14 -10.12
C PHE A 41 4.96 -7.20 -9.16
N PRO A 42 4.03 -8.15 -9.36
CA PRO A 42 2.88 -8.34 -8.49
C PRO A 42 3.28 -8.97 -7.15
N THR A 43 2.57 -8.57 -6.10
CA THR A 43 2.50 -9.33 -4.86
C THR A 43 1.03 -9.61 -4.52
N GLU A 44 0.76 -10.39 -3.46
CA GLU A 44 -0.61 -10.60 -2.99
C GLU A 44 -1.26 -9.33 -2.41
N THR A 45 -0.46 -8.29 -2.16
CA THR A 45 -0.91 -7.00 -1.58
C THR A 45 -1.10 -5.92 -2.63
N VAL A 46 -0.02 -5.41 -3.18
CA VAL A 46 0.04 -4.40 -4.27
C VAL A 46 1.25 -4.71 -5.14
N TYR A 47 1.33 -4.10 -6.33
CA TYR A 47 2.55 -4.21 -7.15
C TYR A 47 3.73 -3.49 -6.51
N GLY A 48 4.90 -4.11 -6.55
CA GLY A 48 6.17 -3.58 -6.08
C GLY A 48 7.07 -3.11 -7.22
N LEU A 49 7.85 -2.04 -7.00
CA LEU A 49 8.94 -1.62 -7.85
C LEU A 49 10.27 -2.08 -7.24
N GLY A 50 10.87 -3.12 -7.82
CA GLY A 50 12.01 -3.83 -7.26
C GLY A 50 13.36 -3.43 -7.83
N ALA A 51 14.34 -3.42 -6.95
CA ALA A 51 15.77 -3.36 -7.26
C ALA A 51 16.57 -4.29 -6.34
N ASP A 52 17.79 -4.65 -6.70
CA ASP A 52 18.72 -5.37 -5.81
C ASP A 52 18.93 -4.57 -4.52
N ALA A 53 18.48 -5.12 -3.39
CA ALA A 53 18.56 -4.47 -2.07
C ALA A 53 20.00 -4.26 -1.58
N LEU A 54 20.96 -4.99 -2.10
CA LEU A 54 22.37 -4.92 -1.71
C LEU A 54 23.19 -4.00 -2.64
N ASN A 55 22.55 -3.48 -3.69
CA ASN A 55 23.16 -2.53 -4.62
C ASN A 55 22.62 -1.11 -4.38
N PRO A 56 23.40 -0.21 -3.75
CA PRO A 56 22.94 1.14 -3.43
C PRO A 56 22.59 1.97 -4.66
N ARG A 57 23.26 1.75 -5.81
CA ARG A 57 22.96 2.45 -7.07
C ARG A 57 21.62 1.99 -7.65
N ALA A 58 21.34 0.68 -7.60
CA ALA A 58 20.05 0.15 -8.04
C ALA A 58 18.91 0.65 -7.14
N ALA A 59 19.10 0.63 -5.81
CA ALA A 59 18.12 1.15 -4.86
C ALA A 59 17.87 2.66 -5.07
N ALA A 60 18.88 3.46 -5.40
CA ALA A 60 18.73 4.89 -5.68
C ALA A 60 17.78 5.17 -6.85
N ARG A 61 17.80 4.36 -7.92
CA ARG A 61 16.88 4.47 -9.06
C ARG A 61 15.41 4.35 -8.67
N ILE A 62 15.08 3.58 -7.61
CA ILE A 62 13.70 3.51 -7.09
C ILE A 62 13.22 4.89 -6.62
N PHE A 63 14.06 5.62 -5.91
CA PHE A 63 13.72 6.95 -5.40
C PHE A 63 13.57 7.96 -6.55
N GLU A 64 14.44 7.90 -7.55
CA GLU A 64 14.40 8.75 -8.75
C GLU A 64 13.12 8.53 -9.55
N VAL A 65 12.81 7.28 -9.92
CA VAL A 65 11.63 6.93 -10.73
C VAL A 65 10.33 7.31 -10.03
N LYS A 66 10.27 7.15 -8.71
CA LYS A 66 9.07 7.42 -7.93
C LYS A 66 8.93 8.89 -7.49
N GLY A 67 9.98 9.70 -7.58
CA GLY A 67 10.03 10.98 -6.85
C GLY A 67 9.87 10.76 -5.33
N ARG A 68 10.45 9.68 -4.79
CA ARG A 68 10.30 9.30 -3.38
C ARG A 68 11.30 10.05 -2.51
N PRO A 69 10.88 10.61 -1.35
CA PRO A 69 11.81 11.19 -0.38
C PRO A 69 12.79 10.13 0.16
N PRO A 70 14.12 10.45 0.24
CA PRO A 70 15.15 9.48 0.61
C PRO A 70 15.11 9.07 2.10
N ASP A 71 14.43 9.82 2.96
CA ASP A 71 14.21 9.51 4.37
C ASP A 71 13.11 8.48 4.63
N ASN A 72 12.50 7.93 3.57
CA ASN A 72 11.41 6.97 3.64
C ASN A 72 11.92 5.56 3.28
N PRO A 73 12.21 4.67 4.27
CA PRO A 73 12.88 3.40 4.03
C PRO A 73 12.10 2.47 3.08
N LEU A 74 12.78 1.46 2.55
CA LEU A 74 12.22 0.44 1.66
C LEU A 74 11.96 -0.86 2.42
N ILE A 75 11.07 -1.71 1.87
CA ILE A 75 10.87 -3.09 2.35
C ILE A 75 11.73 -4.01 1.51
N VAL A 76 12.51 -4.86 2.16
CA VAL A 76 13.35 -5.88 1.54
C VAL A 76 12.55 -7.18 1.42
N HIS A 77 12.32 -7.62 0.18
CA HIS A 77 11.62 -8.86 -0.11
C HIS A 77 12.61 -10.01 -0.24
N VAL A 78 12.26 -11.13 0.38
CA VAL A 78 13.07 -12.36 0.42
C VAL A 78 12.25 -13.56 -0.04
N SER A 79 12.91 -14.64 -0.48
CA SER A 79 12.27 -15.88 -0.92
C SER A 79 12.45 -17.04 0.07
N SER A 80 13.22 -16.85 1.12
CA SER A 80 13.43 -17.86 2.18
C SER A 80 13.85 -17.20 3.50
N LEU A 81 13.76 -17.97 4.59
CA LEU A 81 14.26 -17.54 5.90
C LEU A 81 15.78 -17.37 5.91
N GLU A 82 16.51 -18.24 5.18
CA GLU A 82 17.96 -18.15 5.02
C GLU A 82 18.32 -16.81 4.37
N MET A 83 17.63 -16.42 3.30
CA MET A 83 17.84 -15.12 2.67
C MET A 83 17.49 -13.97 3.62
N ALA A 84 16.44 -14.07 4.43
CA ALA A 84 16.10 -13.05 5.43
C ALA A 84 17.23 -12.87 6.45
N ARG A 85 17.87 -13.97 6.89
CA ARG A 85 19.02 -13.95 7.82
C ARG A 85 20.27 -13.28 7.24
N THR A 86 20.38 -13.13 5.94
CA THR A 86 21.50 -12.38 5.34
C THR A 86 21.36 -10.88 5.52
N VAL A 87 20.15 -10.36 5.70
CA VAL A 87 19.85 -8.91 5.76
C VAL A 87 19.40 -8.43 7.15
N ALA A 88 18.92 -9.34 8.01
CA ALA A 88 18.39 -9.00 9.33
C ALA A 88 18.75 -10.05 10.39
N GLU A 89 18.72 -9.64 11.65
CA GLU A 89 18.70 -10.56 12.78
C GLU A 89 17.26 -11.02 13.03
N ILE A 90 17.07 -12.33 13.17
CA ILE A 90 15.74 -12.94 13.34
C ILE A 90 15.62 -13.46 14.78
N PRO A 91 15.13 -12.66 15.74
CA PRO A 91 14.94 -13.12 17.12
C PRO A 91 13.77 -14.10 17.23
N GLY A 92 13.69 -14.82 18.36
CA GLY A 92 12.68 -15.86 18.59
C GLY A 92 11.23 -15.36 18.42
N LYS A 93 10.93 -14.12 18.80
CA LYS A 93 9.62 -13.50 18.53
C LYS A 93 9.30 -13.43 17.03
N ALA A 94 10.28 -13.06 16.21
CA ALA A 94 10.13 -13.00 14.76
C ALA A 94 9.92 -14.40 14.18
N LEU A 95 10.65 -15.42 14.64
CA LEU A 95 10.48 -16.80 14.17
C LEU A 95 9.05 -17.30 14.36
N ARG A 96 8.43 -17.07 15.53
CA ARG A 96 7.02 -17.43 15.78
C ARG A 96 6.05 -16.85 14.74
N LEU A 97 6.27 -15.60 14.31
CA LEU A 97 5.44 -14.96 13.28
C LEU A 97 5.76 -15.49 11.88
N VAL A 98 7.05 -15.66 11.58
CA VAL A 98 7.52 -16.16 10.28
C VAL A 98 6.98 -17.55 9.99
N GLU A 99 7.06 -18.48 10.92
CA GLU A 99 6.57 -19.85 10.76
C GLU A 99 5.07 -19.96 10.46
N LYS A 100 4.27 -18.99 10.89
CA LYS A 100 2.82 -18.99 10.73
C LYS A 100 2.31 -18.09 9.60
N LEU A 101 3.05 -17.02 9.28
CA LEU A 101 2.56 -15.94 8.45
C LEU A 101 3.41 -15.62 7.22
N TRP A 102 4.57 -16.31 7.04
CA TRP A 102 5.37 -16.24 5.84
C TRP A 102 5.34 -17.56 5.07
N PRO A 103 5.26 -17.50 3.73
CA PRO A 103 5.03 -16.34 2.87
C PRO A 103 3.68 -15.66 3.16
N GLY A 104 3.66 -14.30 3.17
CA GLY A 104 2.41 -13.60 3.48
C GLY A 104 2.51 -12.08 3.56
N PRO A 105 1.37 -11.43 3.83
CA PRO A 105 1.27 -9.98 3.84
C PRO A 105 1.74 -9.37 5.17
N LEU A 106 2.82 -9.91 5.76
CA LEU A 106 3.46 -9.44 6.99
C LEU A 106 4.88 -8.98 6.73
N THR A 107 5.19 -7.76 7.15
CA THR A 107 6.53 -7.17 7.16
C THR A 107 7.01 -7.00 8.59
N LEU A 108 8.21 -7.47 8.88
CA LEU A 108 8.85 -7.35 10.19
C LEU A 108 9.95 -6.30 10.11
N VAL A 109 9.95 -5.35 11.03
CA VAL A 109 11.08 -4.45 11.26
C VAL A 109 11.98 -5.07 12.32
N LEU A 110 13.23 -5.29 11.92
CA LEU A 110 14.23 -6.09 12.63
C LEU A 110 15.58 -5.37 12.64
N PRO A 111 16.52 -5.70 13.55
CA PRO A 111 17.89 -5.19 13.48
C PRO A 111 18.53 -5.58 12.13
N ARG A 112 19.10 -4.61 11.43
CA ARG A 112 19.72 -4.82 10.12
C ARG A 112 21.10 -5.47 10.23
N LYS A 113 21.49 -6.19 9.19
CA LYS A 113 22.88 -6.59 8.98
C LYS A 113 23.64 -5.48 8.22
N PRO A 114 24.97 -5.33 8.45
CA PRO A 114 25.78 -4.29 7.80
C PRO A 114 25.79 -4.34 6.27
N VAL A 115 25.44 -5.47 5.68
CA VAL A 115 25.37 -5.66 4.21
C VAL A 115 24.26 -4.83 3.56
N VAL A 116 23.24 -4.41 4.33
CA VAL A 116 22.13 -3.60 3.79
C VAL A 116 22.54 -2.14 3.72
N PRO A 117 22.56 -1.52 2.53
CA PRO A 117 22.97 -0.12 2.37
C PRO A 117 22.03 0.87 3.07
N ASP A 118 22.58 1.98 3.55
CA ASP A 118 21.83 3.04 4.26
C ASP A 118 20.67 3.62 3.44
N ILE A 119 20.81 3.70 2.12
CA ILE A 119 19.74 4.18 1.23
C ILE A 119 18.48 3.32 1.32
N VAL A 120 18.62 2.02 1.58
CA VAL A 120 17.48 1.08 1.71
C VAL A 120 16.78 1.27 3.05
N THR A 121 17.53 1.55 4.11
CA THR A 121 17.02 1.72 5.47
C THR A 121 16.79 3.18 5.86
N ALA A 122 17.09 4.14 4.98
CA ALA A 122 17.10 5.58 5.29
C ALA A 122 18.00 5.91 6.49
N GLY A 123 19.14 5.22 6.61
CA GLY A 123 20.09 5.36 7.71
C GLY A 123 19.59 4.84 9.07
N LEU A 124 18.57 3.98 9.09
CA LEU A 124 18.11 3.31 10.31
C LEU A 124 18.96 2.08 10.61
N GLU A 125 19.12 1.75 11.89
CA GLU A 125 19.74 0.48 12.37
C GLU A 125 18.80 -0.72 12.23
N THR A 126 17.63 -0.51 11.62
CA THR A 126 16.61 -1.52 11.37
C THR A 126 16.34 -1.66 9.89
N VAL A 127 15.88 -2.85 9.49
CA VAL A 127 15.42 -3.14 8.14
C VAL A 127 14.04 -3.78 8.18
N ALA A 128 13.16 -3.36 7.25
CA ALA A 128 11.86 -3.98 7.05
C ALA A 128 12.00 -5.15 6.08
N VAL A 129 11.63 -6.37 6.51
CA VAL A 129 11.79 -7.60 5.72
C VAL A 129 10.43 -8.29 5.54
N ARG A 130 10.19 -8.84 4.35
CA ARG A 130 8.96 -9.56 4.02
C ARG A 130 9.23 -10.71 3.06
N MET A 131 8.53 -11.83 3.25
CA MET A 131 8.42 -12.90 2.25
C MET A 131 7.02 -12.86 1.65
N PRO A 132 6.82 -12.36 0.41
CA PRO A 132 5.50 -12.22 -0.19
C PRO A 132 4.89 -13.58 -0.55
N ALA A 133 3.56 -13.72 -0.51
CA ALA A 133 2.85 -14.96 -0.85
C ALA A 133 2.41 -15.03 -2.32
N HIS A 134 2.97 -14.25 -3.21
CA HIS A 134 2.67 -14.29 -4.64
C HIS A 134 3.73 -15.07 -5.39
N LYS A 135 3.32 -16.04 -6.20
CA LYS A 135 4.23 -16.97 -6.87
C LYS A 135 5.23 -16.26 -7.78
N VAL A 136 4.77 -15.28 -8.57
CA VAL A 136 5.65 -14.46 -9.43
C VAL A 136 6.72 -13.75 -8.59
N ALA A 137 6.34 -13.15 -7.47
CA ALA A 137 7.28 -12.45 -6.58
C ALA A 137 8.31 -13.40 -5.97
N LEU A 138 7.85 -14.55 -5.45
CA LEU A 138 8.74 -15.56 -4.85
C LEU A 138 9.73 -16.13 -5.88
N GLU A 139 9.25 -16.50 -7.07
CA GLU A 139 10.10 -17.05 -8.13
C GLU A 139 11.08 -16.00 -8.67
N LEU A 140 10.66 -14.73 -8.79
CA LEU A 140 11.55 -13.64 -9.18
C LEU A 140 12.69 -13.45 -8.17
N VAL A 141 12.37 -13.32 -6.88
CA VAL A 141 13.39 -13.13 -5.82
C VAL A 141 14.30 -14.34 -5.73
N LYS A 142 13.75 -15.56 -5.86
CA LYS A 142 14.53 -16.80 -5.89
C LYS A 142 15.46 -16.87 -7.10
N ALA A 143 14.98 -16.56 -8.31
CA ALA A 143 15.76 -16.55 -9.53
C ALA A 143 16.84 -15.46 -9.52
N ALA A 144 16.55 -14.29 -8.94
CA ALA A 144 17.54 -13.24 -8.76
C ALA A 144 18.68 -13.68 -7.81
N GLY A 145 18.41 -14.60 -6.87
CA GLY A 145 19.37 -15.05 -5.86
C GLY A 145 19.81 -13.95 -4.90
N ARG A 146 19.03 -12.86 -4.81
CA ARG A 146 19.33 -11.66 -4.02
C ARG A 146 18.05 -11.11 -3.39
N PRO A 147 18.13 -10.52 -2.17
CA PRO A 147 17.02 -9.78 -1.60
C PRO A 147 16.68 -8.56 -2.48
N VAL A 148 15.37 -8.27 -2.61
CA VAL A 148 14.85 -7.22 -3.49
C VAL A 148 14.19 -6.12 -2.68
N ALA A 149 14.72 -4.91 -2.72
CA ALA A 149 14.08 -3.74 -2.12
C ALA A 149 12.93 -3.28 -3.02
N ALA A 150 11.72 -3.20 -2.48
CA ALA A 150 10.56 -2.79 -3.27
C ALA A 150 9.51 -2.02 -2.45
N PRO A 151 9.29 -0.73 -2.74
CA PRO A 151 8.06 -0.02 -2.42
C PRO A 151 6.97 -0.34 -3.46
N SER A 152 5.76 0.23 -3.31
CA SER A 152 4.71 0.14 -4.33
C SER A 152 5.13 0.75 -5.67
N ALA A 153 4.66 0.18 -6.80
CA ALA A 153 5.10 0.54 -8.16
C ALA A 153 4.29 1.72 -8.76
N ASN A 154 4.27 2.88 -8.07
CA ASN A 154 3.57 4.11 -8.47
C ASN A 154 4.40 5.35 -8.10
N PRO A 155 4.18 6.52 -8.71
CA PRO A 155 4.73 7.79 -8.25
C PRO A 155 4.35 8.06 -6.79
N SER A 156 5.26 8.68 -6.02
CA SER A 156 5.03 8.96 -4.59
C SER A 156 3.77 9.79 -4.38
N GLY A 157 2.97 9.44 -3.36
CA GLY A 157 1.75 10.14 -3.02
C GLY A 157 0.47 9.59 -3.66
N ARG A 158 0.55 8.96 -4.82
CA ARG A 158 -0.60 8.39 -5.54
C ARG A 158 -1.11 7.07 -4.94
N PRO A 159 -2.35 6.62 -5.27
CA PRO A 159 -2.87 5.32 -4.85
C PRO A 159 -1.97 4.18 -5.35
N SER A 160 -1.70 3.18 -4.49
CA SER A 160 -0.86 2.04 -4.87
C SER A 160 -1.48 1.23 -6.02
N PRO A 161 -0.67 0.68 -6.95
CA PRO A 161 -1.17 -0.10 -8.06
C PRO A 161 -1.59 -1.50 -7.62
N THR A 162 -2.78 -1.92 -8.02
CA THR A 162 -3.37 -3.23 -7.72
C THR A 162 -3.56 -4.09 -8.97
N SER A 163 -3.07 -3.63 -10.13
CA SER A 163 -3.02 -4.37 -11.39
C SER A 163 -1.81 -3.93 -12.22
N GLY A 164 -1.40 -4.76 -13.19
CA GLY A 164 -0.34 -4.41 -14.13
C GLY A 164 -0.67 -3.18 -14.97
N GLU A 165 -1.93 -2.98 -15.33
CA GLU A 165 -2.39 -1.79 -16.05
C GLU A 165 -2.15 -0.49 -15.27
N HIS A 166 -2.34 -0.52 -13.94
CA HIS A 166 -2.01 0.63 -13.10
C HIS A 166 -0.52 0.95 -13.15
N VAL A 167 0.34 -0.09 -13.13
CA VAL A 167 1.80 0.07 -13.19
C VAL A 167 2.22 0.65 -14.55
N ILE A 168 1.70 0.09 -15.65
CA ILE A 168 2.02 0.55 -17.02
C ILE A 168 1.67 2.04 -17.16
N ARG A 169 0.49 2.44 -16.68
CA ARG A 169 0.02 3.83 -16.74
C ARG A 169 0.88 4.77 -15.86
N ASP A 170 1.24 4.32 -14.66
CA ASP A 170 1.94 5.14 -13.67
C ASP A 170 3.43 5.34 -14.00
N LEU A 171 4.07 4.31 -14.54
CA LEU A 171 5.52 4.30 -14.74
C LEU A 171 5.94 4.51 -16.21
N ASP A 172 5.00 4.41 -17.16
CA ASP A 172 5.22 4.72 -18.60
C ASP A 172 6.63 4.33 -19.11
N CYS A 173 7.01 3.07 -18.86
CA CYS A 173 8.34 2.56 -19.22
C CYS A 173 9.56 3.30 -18.62
N MET A 174 9.42 3.90 -17.44
CA MET A 174 10.54 4.37 -16.63
C MET A 174 11.29 3.24 -15.91
N VAL A 175 10.87 1.98 -16.14
CA VAL A 175 11.43 0.76 -15.57
C VAL A 175 11.85 -0.20 -16.69
N ASP A 176 12.72 -1.14 -16.37
CA ASP A 176 13.29 -2.03 -17.39
C ASP A 176 12.33 -3.17 -17.75
N VAL A 177 11.62 -3.74 -16.74
CA VAL A 177 10.67 -4.85 -16.92
C VAL A 177 9.42 -4.64 -16.06
N ILE A 178 8.27 -4.99 -16.63
CA ILE A 178 6.99 -5.11 -15.90
C ILE A 178 6.48 -6.54 -16.03
N LEU A 179 6.31 -7.22 -14.89
CA LEU A 179 5.66 -8.52 -14.80
C LEU A 179 4.18 -8.29 -14.44
N ASP A 180 3.28 -8.45 -15.39
CA ASP A 180 1.84 -8.27 -15.19
C ASP A 180 1.17 -9.64 -14.97
N ALA A 181 0.62 -9.89 -13.79
CA ALA A 181 -0.14 -11.09 -13.46
C ALA A 181 -1.57 -10.73 -12.97
N GLY A 182 -2.15 -9.65 -13.48
CA GLY A 182 -3.51 -9.24 -13.19
C GLY A 182 -3.69 -8.51 -11.86
N GLU A 183 -4.86 -8.67 -11.24
CA GLU A 183 -5.24 -7.98 -10.01
C GLU A 183 -4.63 -8.64 -8.76
N THR A 184 -4.24 -7.82 -7.78
CA THR A 184 -3.74 -8.30 -6.47
C THR A 184 -4.87 -8.76 -5.57
N TYR A 185 -4.57 -9.68 -4.65
CA TYR A 185 -5.59 -10.30 -3.80
C TYR A 185 -6.14 -9.36 -2.71
N PHE A 186 -5.25 -8.69 -1.93
CA PHE A 186 -5.66 -7.87 -0.78
C PHE A 186 -5.98 -6.41 -1.12
N GLY A 187 -5.33 -5.84 -2.14
CA GLY A 187 -5.54 -4.47 -2.58
C GLY A 187 -4.99 -3.37 -1.66
N VAL A 188 -4.44 -3.73 -0.50
CA VAL A 188 -3.73 -2.83 0.43
C VAL A 188 -2.40 -3.44 0.83
N GLU A 189 -1.42 -2.62 1.20
CA GLU A 189 -0.06 -3.05 1.52
C GLU A 189 -0.01 -3.88 2.81
N SER A 190 1.11 -4.61 2.99
CA SER A 190 1.38 -5.49 4.12
C SER A 190 1.26 -4.81 5.48
N THR A 191 0.86 -5.57 6.49
CA THR A 191 1.00 -5.19 7.90
C THR A 191 2.48 -5.05 8.25
N ILE A 192 2.87 -3.97 8.94
CA ILE A 192 4.25 -3.76 9.40
C ILE A 192 4.27 -3.67 10.92
N ILE A 193 5.06 -4.54 11.55
CA ILE A 193 5.29 -4.55 12.99
C ILE A 193 6.77 -4.36 13.31
N ASP A 194 7.07 -3.49 14.26
CA ASP A 194 8.43 -3.28 14.81
C ASP A 194 8.62 -4.21 16.01
N LEU A 195 9.50 -5.19 15.85
CA LEU A 195 9.86 -6.17 16.89
C LEU A 195 11.13 -5.80 17.65
N THR A 196 11.73 -4.65 17.34
CA THR A 196 12.91 -4.15 18.06
C THR A 196 12.55 -3.44 19.37
N ARG A 197 11.25 -3.25 19.61
CA ARG A 197 10.69 -2.57 20.78
C ARG A 197 9.96 -3.54 21.71
N THR A 198 9.82 -3.14 22.97
CA THR A 198 9.01 -3.84 23.97
C THR A 198 8.10 -2.83 24.66
N PRO A 199 6.77 -2.97 24.54
CA PRO A 199 6.07 -3.93 23.68
C PRO A 199 6.31 -3.66 22.17
N PRO A 200 6.05 -4.65 21.30
CA PRO A 200 6.08 -4.46 19.84
C PRO A 200 5.14 -3.35 19.38
N VAL A 201 5.47 -2.69 18.28
CA VAL A 201 4.71 -1.54 17.77
C VAL A 201 4.19 -1.81 16.37
N LEU A 202 2.89 -1.65 16.16
CA LEU A 202 2.30 -1.65 14.81
C LEU A 202 2.69 -0.34 14.12
N LEU A 203 3.46 -0.42 13.03
CA LEU A 203 3.85 0.75 12.26
C LEU A 203 2.88 1.05 11.11
N ARG A 204 2.30 0.00 10.53
CA ARG A 204 1.30 0.12 9.48
C ARG A 204 0.31 -1.04 9.55
N PRO A 205 -1.00 -0.78 9.67
CA PRO A 205 -2.00 -1.83 9.56
C PRO A 205 -2.11 -2.33 8.12
N GLY A 206 -2.44 -3.60 7.96
CA GLY A 206 -2.58 -4.30 6.69
C GLY A 206 -3.48 -5.52 6.79
N PRO A 207 -3.33 -6.50 5.88
CA PRO A 207 -4.20 -7.69 5.85
C PRO A 207 -4.11 -8.58 7.09
N ILE A 208 -2.96 -8.61 7.78
CA ILE A 208 -2.85 -9.33 9.05
C ILE A 208 -3.31 -8.39 10.18
N PRO A 209 -4.46 -8.69 10.83
CA PRO A 209 -4.97 -7.88 11.93
C PRO A 209 -4.05 -7.89 13.16
N VAL A 210 -4.03 -6.78 13.91
CA VAL A 210 -3.23 -6.69 15.15
C VAL A 210 -3.63 -7.76 16.17
N GLU A 211 -4.90 -8.10 16.24
CA GLU A 211 -5.45 -9.13 17.13
C GLU A 211 -4.88 -10.52 16.83
N VAL A 212 -4.55 -10.81 15.58
CA VAL A 212 -3.88 -12.06 15.18
C VAL A 212 -2.43 -12.06 15.64
N LEU A 213 -1.72 -10.94 15.46
CA LEU A 213 -0.33 -10.80 15.89
C LEU A 213 -0.20 -10.88 17.42
N GLU A 214 -1.10 -10.22 18.18
CA GLU A 214 -1.13 -10.31 19.65
C GLU A 214 -1.31 -11.74 20.14
N ARG A 215 -2.21 -12.51 19.51
CA ARG A 215 -2.42 -13.93 19.87
C ARG A 215 -1.18 -14.79 19.59
N LEU A 216 -0.49 -14.56 18.45
CA LEU A 216 0.71 -15.33 18.09
C LEU A 216 1.93 -14.96 18.93
N LEU A 217 2.03 -13.72 19.37
CA LEU A 217 3.11 -13.26 20.23
C LEU A 217 2.83 -13.47 21.71
N GLU A 218 1.57 -13.72 22.10
CA GLU A 218 1.09 -13.76 23.49
C GLU A 218 1.42 -12.46 24.24
N GLU A 219 1.42 -11.32 23.52
CA GLU A 219 1.87 -10.03 24.00
C GLU A 219 1.02 -8.92 23.37
N LYS A 220 0.77 -7.84 24.14
CA LYS A 220 0.10 -6.65 23.60
C LYS A 220 0.98 -5.90 22.62
N ILE A 221 0.35 -5.38 21.56
CA ILE A 221 1.01 -4.58 20.53
C ILE A 221 0.54 -3.13 20.68
N LEU A 222 1.49 -2.21 20.75
CA LEU A 222 1.17 -0.79 20.74
C LEU A 222 0.70 -0.37 19.34
N VAL A 223 -0.48 0.27 19.28
CA VAL A 223 -1.04 0.85 18.04
C VAL A 223 -1.05 2.37 18.16
N PRO A 224 0.01 3.06 17.74
CA PRO A 224 0.12 4.51 17.89
C PRO A 224 -0.82 5.26 16.91
N PRO A 225 -1.12 6.54 17.18
CA PRO A 225 -1.95 7.38 16.31
C PRO A 225 -1.46 7.43 14.86
N GLU A 226 -0.15 7.36 14.62
CA GLU A 226 0.49 7.33 13.30
C GLU A 226 0.08 6.09 12.50
N ALA A 227 0.02 4.93 13.16
CA ALA A 227 -0.46 3.68 12.55
C ALA A 227 -1.96 3.73 12.22
N ARG A 228 -2.74 4.52 12.96
CA ARG A 228 -4.16 4.75 12.66
C ARG A 228 -4.38 5.82 11.57
N GLY A 229 -3.33 6.51 11.12
CA GLY A 229 -3.44 7.62 10.17
C GLY A 229 -3.98 8.91 10.79
N LEU A 230 -4.01 9.02 12.11
CA LEU A 230 -4.51 10.19 12.83
C LEU A 230 -3.48 11.32 12.89
N ARG A 231 -2.19 10.97 12.86
CA ARG A 231 -1.04 11.89 12.86
C ARG A 231 0.04 11.38 11.91
N ALA A 232 0.84 12.28 11.35
CA ALA A 232 2.07 11.92 10.63
C ALA A 232 3.20 11.60 11.63
N ALA A 233 4.12 10.72 11.25
CA ALA A 233 5.32 10.46 12.03
C ALA A 233 6.38 11.54 11.73
N ASP A 234 7.10 12.00 12.75
CA ASP A 234 8.21 12.95 12.57
C ASP A 234 9.35 12.30 11.77
N ARG A 235 9.72 11.06 12.12
CA ARG A 235 10.69 10.24 11.41
C ARG A 235 10.02 8.91 11.02
N PRO A 236 9.99 8.56 9.72
CA PRO A 236 9.37 7.32 9.27
C PRO A 236 10.29 6.13 9.60
N LEU A 237 9.79 5.17 10.38
CA LEU A 237 10.45 3.89 10.66
C LEU A 237 10.11 2.83 9.64
N ALA A 238 9.08 3.08 8.82
CA ALA A 238 8.59 2.20 7.76
C ALA A 238 7.84 3.02 6.69
N PRO A 239 7.63 2.45 5.49
CA PRO A 239 6.90 3.12 4.42
C PRO A 239 5.47 3.54 4.82
N GLY A 240 5.08 4.75 4.41
CA GLY A 240 3.71 5.25 4.57
C GLY A 240 3.41 5.89 5.93
N MET A 241 4.41 6.24 6.76
CA MET A 241 4.18 6.85 8.08
C MET A 241 4.16 8.37 8.08
N LYS A 242 4.98 9.05 7.26
CA LYS A 242 5.23 10.50 7.35
C LYS A 242 4.43 11.32 6.35
N TYR A 243 4.53 10.99 5.09
CA TYR A 243 4.02 11.82 4.00
C TYR A 243 2.54 11.58 3.70
N ARG A 244 1.87 12.54 3.03
CA ARG A 244 0.57 12.30 2.43
C ARG A 244 0.72 11.21 1.37
N HIS A 245 -0.08 10.16 1.48
CA HIS A 245 -0.02 8.99 0.61
C HIS A 245 -1.41 8.62 0.10
N TYR A 246 -1.45 7.86 -0.98
CA TYR A 246 -2.68 7.23 -1.50
C TYR A 246 -3.70 8.22 -2.05
N ALA A 247 -3.32 9.49 -2.21
CA ALA A 247 -4.23 10.53 -2.63
C ALA A 247 -4.46 10.46 -4.14
N PRO A 248 -5.72 10.39 -4.61
CA PRO A 248 -6.06 10.71 -5.99
C PRO A 248 -5.88 12.20 -6.25
N ASP A 249 -5.95 12.61 -7.52
CA ASP A 249 -5.96 14.03 -7.91
C ASP A 249 -7.25 14.71 -7.45
N THR A 250 -8.37 14.00 -7.52
CA THR A 250 -9.68 14.46 -7.01
C THR A 250 -9.65 14.61 -5.49
N PRO A 251 -10.01 15.78 -4.93
CA PRO A 251 -10.06 15.99 -3.48
C PRO A 251 -11.00 15.02 -2.78
N LEU A 252 -10.52 14.42 -1.67
CA LEU A 252 -11.31 13.53 -0.82
C LEU A 252 -11.67 14.22 0.50
N ILE A 253 -12.95 14.25 0.85
CA ILE A 253 -13.44 14.66 2.17
C ILE A 253 -13.89 13.41 2.91
N LEU A 254 -13.14 13.04 3.96
CA LEU A 254 -13.46 11.88 4.79
C LEU A 254 -14.35 12.29 5.97
N VAL A 255 -15.50 11.66 6.09
CA VAL A 255 -16.30 11.68 7.33
C VAL A 255 -15.61 10.75 8.33
N ASP A 256 -14.81 11.33 9.23
CA ASP A 256 -13.95 10.57 10.15
C ASP A 256 -14.61 10.49 11.53
N THR A 257 -15.62 9.65 11.64
CA THR A 257 -16.36 9.39 12.88
C THR A 257 -16.54 7.89 13.12
N SER A 258 -16.95 7.52 14.33
CA SER A 258 -17.21 6.12 14.66
C SER A 258 -18.33 5.54 13.78
N PRO A 259 -18.13 4.38 13.13
CA PRO A 259 -19.13 3.74 12.27
C PRO A 259 -20.44 3.40 12.98
N GLY A 260 -20.44 3.28 14.30
CA GLY A 260 -21.67 3.06 15.10
C GLY A 260 -22.56 4.29 15.21
N ALA A 261 -22.10 5.47 14.83
CA ALA A 261 -22.85 6.72 14.85
C ALA A 261 -23.46 7.02 13.48
N VAL A 262 -24.29 6.12 12.95
CA VAL A 262 -24.87 6.20 11.59
C VAL A 262 -25.55 7.54 11.33
N GLU A 263 -26.37 8.04 12.26
CA GLU A 263 -27.07 9.33 12.12
C GLU A 263 -26.07 10.47 11.91
N ARG A 264 -25.04 10.55 12.75
CA ARG A 264 -24.00 11.60 12.64
C ARG A 264 -23.19 11.50 11.34
N ILE A 265 -22.90 10.27 10.87
CA ILE A 265 -22.23 10.06 9.59
C ILE A 265 -23.09 10.60 8.46
N VAL A 266 -24.36 10.23 8.45
CA VAL A 266 -25.34 10.65 7.42
C VAL A 266 -25.51 12.16 7.43
N GLU A 267 -25.70 12.78 8.59
CA GLU A 267 -25.81 14.24 8.71
C GLU A 267 -24.56 14.96 8.22
N ALA A 268 -23.36 14.49 8.61
CA ALA A 268 -22.10 15.07 8.18
C ALA A 268 -21.93 14.94 6.65
N ALA A 269 -22.21 13.77 6.08
CA ALA A 269 -22.13 13.55 4.64
C ALA A 269 -23.09 14.46 3.85
N VAL A 270 -24.35 14.51 4.27
CA VAL A 270 -25.36 15.38 3.63
C VAL A 270 -24.96 16.85 3.73
N ARG A 271 -24.45 17.30 4.87
CA ARG A 271 -23.95 18.66 5.07
C ARG A 271 -22.77 18.97 4.14
N GLU A 272 -21.83 18.04 3.95
CA GLU A 272 -20.68 18.24 3.06
C GLU A 272 -21.11 18.26 1.59
N VAL A 273 -22.07 17.43 1.17
CA VAL A 273 -22.65 17.52 -0.17
C VAL A 273 -23.36 18.88 -0.38
N ALA A 274 -24.10 19.35 0.60
CA ALA A 274 -24.74 20.66 0.52
C ALA A 274 -23.74 21.82 0.41
N ARG A 275 -22.59 21.74 1.10
CA ARG A 275 -21.48 22.70 0.98
C ARG A 275 -20.81 22.67 -0.38
N ALA A 276 -20.78 21.51 -1.02
CA ALA A 276 -20.23 21.30 -2.37
C ALA A 276 -21.25 21.64 -3.48
N ARG A 277 -22.25 22.49 -3.20
CA ARG A 277 -23.29 22.87 -4.17
C ARG A 277 -22.67 23.45 -5.43
N GLY A 278 -23.10 22.93 -6.58
CA GLY A 278 -22.56 23.29 -7.90
C GLY A 278 -21.36 22.48 -8.34
N LEU A 279 -20.80 21.61 -7.48
CA LEU A 279 -19.74 20.66 -7.80
C LEU A 279 -20.33 19.27 -8.13
N ARG A 280 -19.61 18.52 -8.94
CA ARG A 280 -19.92 17.13 -9.24
C ARG A 280 -19.33 16.25 -8.14
N VAL A 281 -20.20 15.79 -7.24
CA VAL A 281 -19.83 15.05 -6.05
C VAL A 281 -19.92 13.55 -6.28
N ALA A 282 -18.88 12.79 -5.92
CA ALA A 282 -18.95 11.34 -5.76
C ALA A 282 -19.18 10.97 -4.31
N LEU A 283 -19.97 9.91 -4.07
CA LEU A 283 -20.07 9.25 -2.77
C LEU A 283 -19.26 7.94 -2.80
N VAL A 284 -18.47 7.71 -1.75
CA VAL A 284 -17.62 6.52 -1.63
C VAL A 284 -17.76 5.94 -0.23
N GLY A 285 -17.97 4.63 -0.10
CA GLY A 285 -18.02 4.04 1.23
C GLY A 285 -18.67 2.67 1.31
N PRO A 286 -19.03 2.24 2.53
CA PRO A 286 -19.78 1.01 2.76
C PRO A 286 -21.15 1.05 2.07
N ASP A 287 -21.57 -0.09 1.54
CA ASP A 287 -22.80 -0.21 0.77
C ASP A 287 -24.00 0.36 1.53
N GLU A 288 -24.14 -0.01 2.81
CA GLU A 288 -25.28 0.39 3.66
C GLU A 288 -25.31 1.91 3.91
N LEU A 289 -24.15 2.51 4.17
CA LEU A 289 -24.06 3.95 4.46
C LEU A 289 -24.27 4.78 3.19
N VAL A 290 -23.68 4.34 2.08
CA VAL A 290 -23.80 5.01 0.78
C VAL A 290 -25.26 5.02 0.32
N ASP A 291 -25.99 3.91 0.48
CA ASP A 291 -27.39 3.81 0.07
C ASP A 291 -28.30 4.75 0.89
N VAL A 292 -28.10 4.82 2.21
CA VAL A 292 -28.84 5.75 3.07
C VAL A 292 -28.56 7.21 2.71
N VAL A 293 -27.27 7.58 2.55
CA VAL A 293 -26.90 8.96 2.19
C VAL A 293 -27.46 9.32 0.81
N ALA A 294 -27.31 8.45 -0.19
CA ALA A 294 -27.83 8.69 -1.53
C ALA A 294 -29.35 8.88 -1.56
N LEU A 295 -30.09 8.04 -0.79
CA LEU A 295 -31.55 8.19 -0.67
C LEU A 295 -31.93 9.56 -0.09
N LEU A 296 -31.30 9.97 1.01
CA LEU A 296 -31.59 11.25 1.66
C LEU A 296 -31.25 12.46 0.80
N LEU A 297 -30.18 12.36 -0.01
CA LEU A 297 -29.84 13.41 -0.98
C LEU A 297 -30.89 13.52 -2.09
N ARG A 298 -31.35 12.39 -2.64
CA ARG A 298 -32.44 12.37 -3.64
C ARG A 298 -33.73 12.97 -3.14
N LEU A 299 -34.11 12.66 -1.91
CA LEU A 299 -35.29 13.26 -1.26
C LEU A 299 -35.17 14.78 -1.11
N ARG A 300 -33.97 15.34 -1.16
CA ARG A 300 -33.67 16.79 -1.16
C ARG A 300 -33.41 17.36 -2.54
N GLY A 301 -33.65 16.59 -3.60
CA GLY A 301 -33.43 17.01 -4.99
C GLY A 301 -31.95 17.08 -5.40
N VAL A 302 -31.06 16.37 -4.69
CA VAL A 302 -29.61 16.33 -4.99
C VAL A 302 -29.25 14.92 -5.46
N GLU A 303 -28.71 14.83 -6.69
CA GLU A 303 -28.21 13.56 -7.24
C GLU A 303 -26.66 13.57 -7.23
N PRO A 304 -26.00 12.59 -6.57
CA PRO A 304 -24.56 12.44 -6.67
C PRO A 304 -24.13 12.13 -8.11
N ALA A 305 -23.03 12.73 -8.58
CA ALA A 305 -22.50 12.51 -9.93
C ALA A 305 -21.98 11.07 -10.12
N ALA A 306 -21.52 10.43 -9.03
CA ALA A 306 -21.12 9.03 -9.03
C ALA A 306 -21.29 8.43 -7.64
N ILE A 307 -21.48 7.10 -7.59
CA ILE A 307 -21.59 6.32 -6.36
C ILE A 307 -20.63 5.12 -6.45
N PHE A 308 -19.70 5.04 -5.50
CA PHE A 308 -18.73 3.94 -5.40
C PHE A 308 -18.96 3.14 -4.12
N ARG A 309 -19.46 1.92 -4.28
CA ARG A 309 -19.67 0.96 -3.20
C ARG A 309 -18.41 0.12 -3.00
N LEU A 310 -17.80 0.23 -1.83
CA LEU A 310 -16.59 -0.50 -1.49
C LEU A 310 -16.87 -1.89 -0.89
N GLY A 311 -18.10 -2.20 -0.57
CA GLY A 311 -18.52 -3.45 0.06
C GLY A 311 -19.23 -3.23 1.39
N PRO A 312 -19.75 -4.32 2.02
CA PRO A 312 -20.53 -4.22 3.23
C PRO A 312 -19.69 -3.85 4.46
N LEU A 313 -20.31 -3.21 5.46
CA LEU A 313 -19.69 -2.90 6.76
C LEU A 313 -19.18 -4.17 7.48
N ALA A 314 -19.87 -5.29 7.27
CA ALA A 314 -19.53 -6.55 7.91
C ALA A 314 -18.25 -7.20 7.36
N ASP A 315 -17.88 -6.92 6.09
CA ASP A 315 -16.68 -7.47 5.43
C ASP A 315 -15.79 -6.38 4.84
N THR A 316 -14.92 -5.86 5.68
CA THR A 316 -13.94 -4.83 5.28
C THR A 316 -12.82 -5.36 4.36
N THR A 317 -12.76 -6.68 4.11
CA THR A 317 -11.82 -7.27 3.15
C THR A 317 -12.17 -6.86 1.72
N VAL A 318 -13.47 -6.81 1.42
CA VAL A 318 -13.96 -6.31 0.12
C VAL A 318 -13.56 -4.85 -0.08
N ALA A 319 -13.71 -4.03 0.98
CA ALA A 319 -13.33 -2.62 0.94
C ALA A 319 -11.82 -2.45 0.70
N ALA A 320 -10.98 -3.22 1.38
CA ALA A 320 -9.53 -3.19 1.19
C ALA A 320 -9.16 -3.49 -0.27
N ARG A 321 -9.74 -4.53 -0.86
CA ARG A 321 -9.49 -4.95 -2.26
C ARG A 321 -9.89 -3.87 -3.27
N ARG A 322 -11.01 -3.18 -3.05
CA ARG A 322 -11.57 -2.20 -3.97
C ARG A 322 -10.99 -0.79 -3.79
N LEU A 323 -10.41 -0.48 -2.65
CA LEU A 323 -10.05 0.88 -2.24
C LEU A 323 -9.21 1.62 -3.30
N PHE A 324 -8.01 1.15 -3.60
CA PHE A 324 -7.11 1.85 -4.51
C PHE A 324 -7.62 1.86 -5.95
N LYS A 325 -8.27 0.79 -6.41
CA LYS A 325 -8.93 0.74 -7.71
C LYS A 325 -10.02 1.83 -7.82
N THR A 326 -10.81 2.00 -6.76
CA THR A 326 -11.85 3.04 -6.71
C THR A 326 -11.25 4.45 -6.70
N LEU A 327 -10.22 4.70 -5.89
CA LEU A 327 -9.55 6.00 -5.87
C LEU A 327 -8.98 6.39 -7.24
N ARG A 328 -8.40 5.43 -7.97
CA ARG A 328 -7.94 5.62 -9.35
C ARG A 328 -9.10 5.86 -10.32
N ARG A 329 -10.19 5.11 -10.16
CA ARG A 329 -11.37 5.24 -11.02
C ARG A 329 -12.03 6.61 -10.92
N ILE A 330 -12.00 7.24 -9.75
CA ILE A 330 -12.51 8.60 -9.54
C ILE A 330 -11.75 9.59 -10.45
N ASP A 331 -10.42 9.52 -10.48
CA ASP A 331 -9.59 10.36 -11.34
C ASP A 331 -9.82 10.07 -12.83
N GLU A 332 -9.95 8.79 -13.21
CA GLU A 332 -10.18 8.35 -14.58
C GLU A 332 -11.51 8.86 -15.18
N LEU A 333 -12.52 9.09 -14.35
CA LEU A 333 -13.78 9.66 -14.81
C LEU A 333 -13.60 11.10 -15.32
N GLY A 334 -12.62 11.85 -14.78
CA GLY A 334 -12.29 13.20 -15.20
C GLY A 334 -13.41 14.25 -15.00
N ASN A 335 -14.51 13.83 -14.40
CA ASN A 335 -15.71 14.66 -14.24
C ASN A 335 -16.21 14.72 -12.79
N ILE A 336 -15.39 14.38 -11.82
CA ILE A 336 -15.68 14.47 -10.38
C ILE A 336 -14.84 15.60 -9.78
N ASP A 337 -15.48 16.57 -9.14
CA ASP A 337 -14.80 17.72 -8.54
C ASP A 337 -14.39 17.44 -7.09
N VAL A 338 -15.14 16.58 -6.37
CA VAL A 338 -14.87 16.17 -5.00
C VAL A 338 -15.52 14.83 -4.69
N ALA A 339 -14.85 13.99 -3.89
CA ALA A 339 -15.42 12.76 -3.38
C ALA A 339 -15.64 12.83 -1.85
N ILE A 340 -16.85 12.51 -1.39
CA ILE A 340 -17.18 12.38 0.02
C ILE A 340 -17.10 10.91 0.39
N VAL A 341 -16.24 10.61 1.35
CA VAL A 341 -15.89 9.25 1.74
C VAL A 341 -16.45 8.94 3.12
N LEU A 342 -17.19 7.84 3.23
CA LEU A 342 -17.82 7.37 4.46
C LEU A 342 -16.91 6.37 5.18
N PRO A 343 -16.94 6.32 6.53
CA PRO A 343 -16.00 5.53 7.32
C PRO A 343 -16.32 4.04 7.35
N PHE A 344 -15.31 3.24 7.69
CA PHE A 344 -15.40 1.81 7.95
C PHE A 344 -15.06 1.48 9.41
N PRO A 345 -15.50 0.31 9.93
CA PRO A 345 -15.06 -0.19 11.24
C PRO A 345 -13.55 -0.39 11.31
N GLU A 346 -12.91 0.09 12.40
CA GLU A 346 -11.46 -0.01 12.62
C GLU A 346 -11.04 -1.34 13.29
N ARG A 347 -11.69 -2.44 12.97
CA ARG A 347 -11.32 -3.79 13.44
C ARG A 347 -10.84 -4.64 12.26
N GLY A 348 -9.94 -5.58 12.54
CA GLY A 348 -9.38 -6.43 11.51
C GLY A 348 -8.70 -5.58 10.41
N ILE A 349 -8.91 -5.94 9.14
CA ILE A 349 -8.37 -5.20 7.99
C ILE A 349 -9.01 -3.81 7.82
N GLY A 350 -10.14 -3.53 8.45
CA GLY A 350 -10.80 -2.22 8.41
C GLY A 350 -9.92 -1.10 8.99
N LEU A 351 -9.07 -1.41 9.95
CA LEU A 351 -8.05 -0.46 10.44
C LEU A 351 -7.10 -0.02 9.30
N ALA A 352 -6.74 -0.94 8.41
CA ALA A 352 -5.92 -0.62 7.24
C ALA A 352 -6.68 0.26 6.24
N VAL A 353 -7.96 -0.03 5.99
CA VAL A 353 -8.81 0.80 5.12
C VAL A 353 -8.88 2.23 5.66
N MET A 354 -9.21 2.42 6.94
CA MET A 354 -9.29 3.75 7.55
C MET A 354 -7.95 4.49 7.57
N ASN A 355 -6.85 3.78 7.83
CA ASN A 355 -5.51 4.38 7.74
C ASN A 355 -5.25 4.96 6.34
N ARG A 356 -5.59 4.23 5.27
CA ARG A 356 -5.40 4.68 3.87
C ARG A 356 -6.31 5.85 3.54
N LEU A 357 -7.58 5.79 3.93
CA LEU A 357 -8.54 6.86 3.72
C LEU A 357 -8.13 8.17 4.43
N ARG A 358 -7.69 8.08 5.69
CA ARG A 358 -7.19 9.24 6.45
C ARG A 358 -5.97 9.88 5.80
N LYS A 359 -5.06 9.08 5.24
CA LYS A 359 -3.85 9.57 4.56
C LYS A 359 -4.12 10.10 3.15
N ALA A 360 -5.15 9.60 2.48
CA ALA A 360 -5.59 10.07 1.18
C ALA A 360 -6.41 11.36 1.27
N ALA A 361 -7.15 11.55 2.36
CA ALA A 361 -8.06 12.66 2.52
C ALA A 361 -7.38 14.03 2.44
N SER A 362 -7.96 14.94 1.68
CA SER A 362 -7.59 16.37 1.66
C SER A 362 -8.10 17.08 2.91
N ARG A 363 -9.27 16.63 3.39
CA ARG A 363 -9.91 17.14 4.61
C ARG A 363 -10.65 16.03 5.34
N ARG A 364 -10.61 16.07 6.65
CA ARG A 364 -11.39 15.19 7.53
C ARG A 364 -12.44 16.04 8.25
N VAL A 365 -13.66 15.53 8.33
CA VAL A 365 -14.77 16.14 9.05
C VAL A 365 -15.26 15.18 10.11
N GLY A 366 -15.23 15.64 11.36
CA GLY A 366 -15.84 14.92 12.46
C GLY A 366 -17.36 15.12 12.45
N ALA A 367 -18.07 14.15 12.95
CA ALA A 367 -19.51 14.28 13.20
C ALA A 367 -19.76 14.69 14.65
#